data_707b0707249bfaf7924ca4787bacd19f
#
_entry.id   707b0707249bfaf7924ca4787bacd19f
#
_cell.length_a   1.000
_cell.length_b   1.000
_cell.length_c   1.000
_cell.angle_alpha   90.00
_cell.angle_beta   90.00
_cell.angle_gamma   90.00
#
_symmetry.space_group_name_H-M   'P 1'
#
loop_
_entity.id
_entity.type
_entity.pdbx_description
1 polymer ?
#
loop_
_entity_poly.entity_id
_entity_poly.type
_entity_poly.pdbx_seq_one_letter_code
_entity_poly.pdbx_strand_id
1 'polypeptide(L)'
;MIEYNQDLLRKWAQEHEMPTPTDARFIGTSFDGEVKAVVVYCGFFGKSCMIHVSGDGSHWATKDFLKTVFELPFKRWELKVIIGTVAGSNKKALKLDRHLGFREVAVVPDEHNDGD
;
A
#
# COMPACT_ATOMS: atom_id res chain seq x y z
N MET A 1 12.01 -9.52 6.58
CA MET A 1 11.30 -10.72 6.08
C MET A 1 9.91 -10.36 5.59
N ILE A 2 9.52 -10.86 4.45
CA ILE A 2 8.19 -10.61 3.90
C ILE A 2 7.16 -11.47 4.63
N GLU A 3 6.05 -10.85 5.05
CA GLU A 3 5.03 -11.48 5.85
C GLU A 3 3.74 -11.60 5.04
N TYR A 4 3.11 -12.78 5.09
CA TYR A 4 1.87 -13.06 4.36
C TYR A 4 0.69 -13.47 5.27
N ASN A 5 0.88 -13.53 6.58
CA ASN A 5 -0.18 -13.92 7.52
C ASN A 5 -1.28 -12.87 7.51
N GLN A 6 -2.40 -13.18 6.87
CA GLN A 6 -3.49 -12.23 6.63
C GLN A 6 -4.14 -11.72 7.92
N ASP A 7 -4.33 -12.58 8.90
CA ASP A 7 -4.95 -12.17 10.17
C ASP A 7 -4.04 -11.22 10.95
N LEU A 8 -2.76 -11.53 11.02
CA LEU A 8 -1.77 -10.67 11.67
C LEU A 8 -1.67 -9.31 10.99
N LEU A 9 -1.61 -9.30 9.66
CA LEU A 9 -1.47 -8.06 8.91
C LEU A 9 -2.74 -7.22 8.94
N ARG A 10 -3.92 -7.85 8.93
CA ARG A 10 -5.19 -7.14 9.07
C ARG A 10 -5.26 -6.42 10.43
N LYS A 11 -4.85 -7.09 11.49
CA LYS A 11 -4.83 -6.50 12.82
C LYS A 11 -3.90 -5.29 12.88
N TRP A 12 -2.70 -5.44 12.33
CA TRP A 12 -1.74 -4.34 12.25
C TRP A 12 -2.30 -3.16 11.47
N ALA A 13 -2.94 -3.43 10.33
CA ALA A 13 -3.56 -2.42 9.50
C ALA A 13 -4.67 -1.67 10.24
N GLN A 14 -5.51 -2.38 10.99
CA GLN A 14 -6.56 -1.78 11.79
C GLN A 14 -5.99 -0.87 12.87
N GLU A 15 -4.92 -1.30 13.51
CA GLU A 15 -4.24 -0.51 14.55
C GLU A 15 -3.59 0.76 13.98
N HIS A 16 -3.28 0.77 12.69
CA HIS A 16 -2.67 1.91 11.98
C HIS A 16 -3.69 2.66 11.12
N GLU A 17 -4.97 2.46 11.37
CA GLU A 17 -6.06 3.17 10.70
C GLU A 17 -6.07 3.03 9.18
N MET A 18 -5.60 1.90 8.68
CA MET A 18 -5.66 1.59 7.27
C MET A 18 -7.03 0.99 6.91
N PRO A 19 -7.50 1.12 5.65
CA PRO A 19 -8.72 0.46 5.24
C PRO A 19 -8.56 -1.07 5.25
N THR A 20 -9.55 -1.76 5.82
CA THR A 20 -9.55 -3.23 5.87
C THR A 20 -10.90 -3.79 5.40
N PRO A 21 -11.32 -3.49 4.17
CA PRO A 21 -12.58 -4.02 3.65
C PRO A 21 -12.53 -5.54 3.48
N THR A 22 -13.67 -6.14 3.20
CA THR A 22 -13.79 -7.60 3.12
C THR A 22 -12.96 -8.21 1.99
N ASP A 23 -12.74 -7.48 0.90
CA ASP A 23 -11.91 -7.95 -0.22
C ASP A 23 -10.41 -7.69 -0.03
N ALA A 24 -10.01 -7.11 1.08
CA ALA A 24 -8.62 -6.72 1.30
C ALA A 24 -7.66 -7.92 1.31
N ARG A 25 -6.52 -7.74 0.65
CA ARG A 25 -5.38 -8.65 0.71
C ARG A 25 -4.19 -7.87 1.23
N PHE A 26 -3.36 -8.53 2.03
CA PHE A 26 -2.28 -7.88 2.76
C PHE A 26 -0.94 -8.51 2.44
N ILE A 27 0.09 -7.68 2.39
CA ILE A 27 1.47 -8.12 2.43
C ILE A 27 2.21 -7.17 3.37
N GLY A 28 3.16 -7.69 4.12
CA GLY A 28 3.92 -6.87 5.05
C GLY A 28 5.39 -7.23 5.06
N THR A 29 6.14 -6.45 5.78
CA THR A 29 7.54 -6.74 6.04
C THR A 29 7.82 -6.62 7.53
N SER A 30 8.63 -7.54 8.05
CA SER A 30 8.98 -7.58 9.46
C SER A 30 10.51 -7.57 9.63
N PHE A 31 10.95 -6.99 10.75
CA PHE A 31 12.34 -7.00 11.16
C PHE A 31 12.37 -7.40 12.64
N ASP A 32 13.23 -8.36 12.97
CA ASP A 32 13.35 -8.89 14.34
C ASP A 32 12.02 -9.37 14.91
N GLY A 33 11.19 -10.01 14.07
CA GLY A 33 9.90 -10.55 14.50
C GLY A 33 8.79 -9.52 14.64
N GLU A 34 9.04 -8.27 14.29
CA GLU A 34 8.06 -7.19 14.42
C GLU A 34 7.67 -6.65 13.04
N VAL A 35 6.37 -6.54 12.77
CA VAL A 35 5.87 -5.96 11.51
C VAL A 35 6.16 -4.47 11.49
N LYS A 36 6.79 -4.00 10.42
CA LYS A 36 7.18 -2.61 10.25
C LYS A 36 6.39 -1.88 9.18
N ALA A 37 5.81 -2.60 8.24
CA ALA A 37 4.99 -1.99 7.20
C ALA A 37 4.00 -2.99 6.66
N VAL A 38 2.85 -2.48 6.19
CA VAL A 38 1.81 -3.28 5.56
C VAL A 38 1.30 -2.56 4.32
N VAL A 39 1.08 -3.35 3.27
CA VAL A 39 0.42 -2.91 2.05
C VAL A 39 -0.94 -3.59 1.99
N VAL A 40 -1.98 -2.80 1.78
CA VAL A 40 -3.35 -3.30 1.62
C VAL A 40 -3.75 -3.14 0.16
N TYR A 41 -4.16 -4.24 -0.45
CA TYR A 41 -4.77 -4.24 -1.78
C TYR A 41 -6.26 -4.49 -1.61
N CYS A 42 -7.08 -3.60 -2.14
CA CYS A 42 -8.53 -3.71 -1.99
C CYS A 42 -9.25 -3.03 -3.15
N GLY A 43 -10.58 -3.07 -3.12
CA GLY A 43 -11.36 -2.46 -4.18
C GLY A 43 -11.10 -3.13 -5.53
N PHE A 44 -11.02 -4.45 -5.55
CA PHE A 44 -10.76 -5.20 -6.78
C PHE A 44 -11.93 -5.04 -7.74
N PHE A 45 -11.64 -4.59 -8.95
CA PHE A 45 -12.66 -4.42 -10.00
C PHE A 45 -12.01 -4.64 -11.36
N GLY A 46 -12.47 -5.68 -12.07
CA GLY A 46 -11.88 -6.02 -13.36
C GLY A 46 -10.40 -6.33 -13.22
N LYS A 47 -9.56 -5.59 -13.93
CA LYS A 47 -8.11 -5.76 -13.91
C LYS A 47 -7.41 -4.68 -13.08
N SER A 48 -8.11 -4.13 -12.10
CA SER A 48 -7.55 -3.08 -11.24
C SER A 48 -7.80 -3.34 -9.76
N CYS A 49 -7.01 -2.69 -8.92
CA CYS A 49 -7.27 -2.61 -7.49
C CYS A 49 -6.68 -1.31 -6.94
N MET A 50 -7.08 -1.00 -5.72
CA MET A 50 -6.50 0.11 -4.97
C MET A 50 -5.39 -0.42 -4.05
N ILE A 51 -4.42 0.42 -3.76
CA ILE A 51 -3.30 0.08 -2.88
C ILE A 51 -3.14 1.16 -1.81
N HIS A 52 -2.92 0.71 -0.58
CA HIS A 52 -2.63 1.59 0.56
C HIS A 52 -1.38 1.06 1.25
N VAL A 53 -0.48 1.95 1.62
CA VAL A 53 0.79 1.58 2.26
C VAL A 53 0.96 2.38 3.55
N SER A 54 1.35 1.71 4.62
CA SER A 54 1.74 2.38 5.86
C SER A 54 2.95 1.67 6.46
N GLY A 55 3.86 2.42 7.03
CA GLY A 55 5.06 1.85 7.62
C GLY A 55 5.62 2.70 8.75
N ASP A 56 6.28 2.04 9.69
CA ASP A 56 6.95 2.67 10.82
C ASP A 56 8.42 2.89 10.46
N GLY A 57 8.85 4.15 10.48
CA GLY A 57 10.22 4.52 10.12
C GLY A 57 10.44 4.49 8.61
N SER A 58 11.70 4.43 8.19
CA SER A 58 12.06 4.53 6.77
C SER A 58 12.75 3.29 6.20
N HIS A 59 13.13 2.34 7.05
CA HIS A 59 13.92 1.19 6.61
C HIS A 59 13.10 0.03 6.05
N TRP A 60 11.77 0.10 6.12
CA TRP A 60 10.88 -0.96 5.64
C TRP A 60 10.86 -1.06 4.10
N ALA A 61 11.14 0.03 3.40
CA ALA A 61 11.03 0.12 1.95
C ALA A 61 12.25 -0.49 1.25
N THR A 62 12.54 -1.75 1.56
CA THR A 62 13.66 -2.47 0.93
C THR A 62 13.32 -2.79 -0.53
N LYS A 63 14.38 -3.01 -1.32
CA LYS A 63 14.25 -3.36 -2.72
C LYS A 63 13.44 -4.64 -2.91
N ASP A 64 13.70 -5.65 -2.09
CA ASP A 64 13.00 -6.94 -2.16
C ASP A 64 11.52 -6.80 -1.83
N PHE A 65 11.17 -6.03 -0.80
CA PHE A 65 9.79 -5.81 -0.43
C PHE A 65 9.04 -5.06 -1.52
N LEU A 66 9.61 -3.97 -2.03
CA LEU A 66 8.99 -3.17 -3.09
C LEU A 66 8.80 -3.99 -4.36
N LYS A 67 9.78 -4.82 -4.72
CA LYS A 67 9.65 -5.72 -5.86
C LYS A 67 8.43 -6.63 -5.70
N THR A 68 8.27 -7.25 -4.53
CA THR A 68 7.15 -8.15 -4.25
C THR A 68 5.82 -7.40 -4.28
N VAL A 69 5.78 -6.20 -3.72
CA VAL A 69 4.56 -5.35 -3.70
C VAL A 69 4.01 -5.15 -5.10
N PHE A 70 4.88 -4.95 -6.09
CA PHE A 70 4.44 -4.71 -7.47
C PHE A 70 4.29 -5.99 -8.28
N GLU A 71 5.07 -7.02 -7.99
CA GLU A 71 4.95 -8.30 -8.71
C GLU A 71 3.64 -9.02 -8.39
N LEU A 72 3.17 -8.97 -7.15
CA LEU A 72 1.95 -9.66 -6.76
C LEU A 72 0.74 -9.27 -7.64
N PRO A 73 0.37 -7.98 -7.73
CA PRO A 73 -0.82 -7.64 -8.52
C PRO A 73 -0.64 -7.90 -10.02
N PHE A 74 0.51 -7.61 -10.58
CA PHE A 74 0.70 -7.70 -12.03
C PHE A 74 1.01 -9.11 -12.51
N LYS A 75 1.82 -9.86 -11.78
CA LYS A 75 2.24 -11.19 -12.22
C LYS A 75 1.39 -12.31 -11.63
N ARG A 76 1.00 -12.19 -10.36
CA ARG A 76 0.27 -13.25 -9.66
C ARG A 76 -1.24 -13.15 -9.86
N TRP A 77 -1.77 -11.94 -9.79
CA TRP A 77 -3.22 -11.69 -9.91
C TRP A 77 -3.60 -11.20 -11.31
N GLU A 78 -2.64 -11.05 -12.20
CA GLU A 78 -2.82 -10.66 -13.59
C GLU A 78 -3.59 -9.34 -13.75
N LEU A 79 -3.40 -8.42 -12.82
CA LEU A 79 -3.97 -7.08 -12.92
C LEU A 79 -3.17 -6.22 -13.88
N LYS A 80 -3.80 -5.17 -14.39
CA LYS A 80 -3.16 -4.22 -15.31
C LYS A 80 -2.95 -2.85 -14.69
N VAL A 81 -3.71 -2.53 -13.65
CA VAL A 81 -3.67 -1.20 -13.03
C VAL A 81 -3.73 -1.32 -11.52
N ILE A 82 -2.87 -0.58 -10.83
CA ILE A 82 -3.03 -0.31 -9.40
C ILE A 82 -3.19 1.19 -9.20
N ILE A 83 -4.11 1.57 -8.32
CA ILE A 83 -4.46 2.96 -8.05
C ILE A 83 -4.12 3.27 -6.60
N GLY A 84 -3.22 4.23 -6.40
CA GLY A 84 -2.89 4.72 -5.08
C GLY A 84 -3.48 6.12 -4.89
N THR A 85 -3.98 6.40 -3.68
CA THR A 85 -4.43 7.74 -3.32
C THR A 85 -3.54 8.28 -2.21
N VAL A 86 -3.13 9.53 -2.33
CA VAL A 86 -2.24 10.19 -1.37
C VAL A 86 -2.73 11.60 -1.15
N ALA A 87 -2.77 12.04 0.12
CA ALA A 87 -3.05 13.42 0.44
C ALA A 87 -1.99 14.33 -0.17
N GLY A 88 -2.39 15.42 -0.83
CA GLY A 88 -1.44 16.34 -1.46
C GLY A 88 -0.48 17.00 -0.48
N SER A 89 -0.88 17.11 0.78
CA SER A 89 -0.02 17.60 1.85
C SER A 89 1.07 16.60 2.26
N ASN A 90 0.92 15.34 1.91
CA ASN A 90 1.90 14.29 2.25
C ASN A 90 3.01 14.22 1.20
N LYS A 91 3.92 15.18 1.23
CA LYS A 91 4.99 15.32 0.22
C LYS A 91 5.94 14.13 0.19
N LYS A 92 6.19 13.52 1.34
CA LYS A 92 7.09 12.37 1.44
C LYS A 92 6.52 11.15 0.72
N ALA A 93 5.22 10.88 0.90
CA ALA A 93 4.57 9.77 0.21
C ALA A 93 4.47 10.02 -1.29
N LEU A 94 4.17 11.26 -1.71
CA LEU A 94 4.13 11.62 -3.12
C LEU A 94 5.49 11.40 -3.79
N LYS A 95 6.57 11.78 -3.12
CA LYS A 95 7.92 11.59 -3.64
C LYS A 95 8.24 10.10 -3.79
N LEU A 96 7.87 9.29 -2.81
CA LEU A 96 8.08 7.84 -2.88
C LEU A 96 7.29 7.23 -4.03
N ASP A 97 6.02 7.59 -4.17
CA ASP A 97 5.17 7.06 -5.23
C ASP A 97 5.72 7.39 -6.62
N ARG A 98 6.20 8.61 -6.83
CA ARG A 98 6.82 9.00 -8.10
C ARG A 98 8.08 8.20 -8.37
N HIS A 99 8.90 7.98 -7.35
CA HIS A 99 10.12 7.19 -7.46
C HIS A 99 9.80 5.74 -7.87
N LEU A 100 8.67 5.21 -7.42
CA LEU A 100 8.21 3.86 -7.75
C LEU A 100 7.52 3.77 -9.11
N GLY A 101 7.35 4.88 -9.82
CA GLY A 101 6.78 4.88 -11.16
C GLY A 101 5.30 5.20 -11.23
N PHE A 102 4.66 5.57 -10.14
CA PHE A 102 3.27 6.04 -10.16
C PHE A 102 3.18 7.39 -10.85
N ARG A 103 2.08 7.59 -11.56
CA ARG A 103 1.77 8.87 -12.19
C ARG A 103 0.51 9.46 -11.56
N GLU A 104 0.51 10.78 -11.41
CA GLU A 104 -0.68 11.50 -11.01
C GLU A 104 -1.68 11.47 -12.16
N VAL A 105 -2.86 10.91 -11.90
CA VAL A 105 -3.93 10.81 -12.90
C VAL A 105 -4.98 11.89 -12.66
N ALA A 106 -5.28 12.17 -11.40
CA ALA A 106 -6.28 13.17 -11.03
C ALA A 106 -6.00 13.71 -9.64
N VAL A 107 -6.45 14.94 -9.40
CA VAL A 107 -6.49 15.54 -8.06
C VAL A 107 -7.94 15.62 -7.65
N VAL A 108 -8.27 15.04 -6.49
CA VAL A 108 -9.64 15.06 -5.97
C VAL A 108 -9.68 16.03 -4.80
N PRO A 109 -10.34 17.18 -4.95
CA PRO A 109 -10.45 18.18 -3.87
C PRO A 109 -11.24 17.61 -2.70
N ASP A 110 -10.82 17.96 -1.50
CA ASP A 110 -11.53 17.63 -0.25
C ASP A 110 -11.72 16.15 0.03
N GLU A 111 -10.94 15.27 -0.60
CA GLU A 111 -10.99 13.84 -0.32
C GLU A 111 -10.43 13.51 1.06
N HIS A 112 -9.45 14.27 1.52
CA HIS A 112 -8.80 14.08 2.82
C HIS A 112 -9.12 15.23 3.77
N ASN A 113 -9.06 14.94 5.06
CA ASN A 113 -9.33 15.95 6.09
C ASN A 113 -8.30 17.08 6.12
N ASP A 114 -7.16 16.90 5.50
CA ASP A 114 -6.12 17.93 5.41
C ASP A 114 -6.24 18.83 4.17
N GLY A 115 -7.32 18.72 3.43
CA GLY A 115 -7.69 19.68 2.41
C GLY A 115 -7.16 19.41 1.02
N ASP A 116 -6.77 18.20 0.72
CA ASP A 116 -6.32 17.89 -0.62
C ASP A 116 -7.09 16.76 -1.25
#